data_339e26396b824d0a7b15b3ab2d2e77e7
#
_entry.id   339e26396b824d0a7b15b3ab2d2e77e7
#
_cell.length_a   1.000
_cell.length_b   1.000
_cell.length_c   1.000
_cell.angle_alpha   90.00
_cell.angle_beta   90.00
_cell.angle_gamma   90.00
#
_symmetry.space_group_name_H-M   'P 1'
#
loop_
_entity.id
_entity.type
_entity.pdbx_description
1 polymer ?
#
loop_
_entity_poly.entity_id
_entity_poly.type
_entity_poly.pdbx_seq_one_letter_code
_entity_poly.pdbx_strand_id
1 'polypeptide(L)'
;MRLIPVFFTLLSIAACKPRDASESKPNDNPPPSAQVAAEEKPVAAKADVKSSLVRINSTQQSWNIWQPWEKSPPRKRRALAAVVGPQQVLTTAELVADATYLEFESCDGTKFSPAKVIAADYEANLALLGPASDTNGTEFFAAFKPFEISKPATIGSPLSIVQIEENGVALETAGTLQSVDLITNFLQGNNFLTYRVKASMQDAAGSYSLPVLHDGKLAGVLFSYNAKDQLCDVASTDIITRFLDDAADGNYTGLPSLGISIARTEDSSFRQWLKLPDDAGGIYIQTVRKKMAADIAGLKKGDVLLAVDGCPIDRRGYYDHPNYGKLLWGHLIRGTKSVGDTVTLSILRDGKPMEIKAALGREPEESKLVPNHLFGKAPNFLVKGGLVFQELSRPLLEGFGEDWQTRAPLNLLDALENPEKYEESSDRIILLTGVIPTPATVGYESLRNLIVTKVNGKAFKNMQGFIAAFEDNAPTIHSIEFNDENLTINLDEEMSSAVDSQLLQRGLNRLSRAE
;
A
#
# COMPACT_ATOMS: atom_id res chain seq x y z
N MET A 1 -29.89 -19.01 -37.49
CA MET A 1 -30.46 -18.36 -38.68
C MET A 1 -31.61 -17.44 -38.23
N ARG A 2 -31.31 -16.18 -37.96
CA ARG A 2 -32.24 -15.02 -37.91
C ARG A 2 -31.37 -13.76 -37.96
N LEU A 3 -31.46 -13.07 -39.08
CA LEU A 3 -30.83 -11.77 -39.38
C LEU A 3 -31.60 -10.66 -38.68
N ILE A 4 -30.88 -9.65 -38.16
CA ILE A 4 -31.43 -8.37 -37.72
C ILE A 4 -30.75 -7.28 -38.56
N PRO A 5 -31.50 -6.33 -39.14
CA PRO A 5 -31.00 -5.36 -40.11
C PRO A 5 -30.36 -4.14 -39.44
N VAL A 6 -29.32 -3.64 -40.10
CA VAL A 6 -28.62 -2.36 -39.80
C VAL A 6 -29.42 -1.22 -40.42
N PHE A 7 -29.81 -0.22 -39.63
CA PHE A 7 -30.34 1.06 -40.09
C PHE A 7 -29.20 2.10 -40.23
N PHE A 8 -28.97 2.54 -41.46
CA PHE A 8 -28.16 3.73 -41.78
C PHE A 8 -29.06 4.96 -41.70
N THR A 9 -28.65 5.96 -40.91
CA THR A 9 -29.28 7.29 -40.93
C THR A 9 -28.30 8.28 -41.56
N LEU A 10 -28.65 8.79 -42.72
CA LEU A 10 -27.96 9.92 -43.39
C LEU A 10 -28.28 11.21 -42.64
N LEU A 11 -27.25 11.99 -42.31
CA LEU A 11 -27.38 13.37 -41.85
C LEU A 11 -26.99 14.33 -42.97
N SER A 12 -27.94 15.15 -43.38
CA SER A 12 -27.82 16.18 -44.42
C SER A 12 -27.07 17.40 -43.93
N ILE A 13 -26.13 17.87 -44.75
CA ILE A 13 -25.36 19.09 -44.59
C ILE A 13 -26.20 20.27 -45.10
N ALA A 14 -26.46 21.26 -44.23
CA ALA A 14 -27.00 22.56 -44.62
C ALA A 14 -25.92 23.61 -44.66
N ALA A 15 -25.72 24.19 -45.83
CA ALA A 15 -24.78 25.29 -46.07
C ALA A 15 -25.39 26.64 -45.64
N CYS A 16 -24.62 27.46 -44.88
CA CYS A 16 -24.94 28.86 -44.63
C CYS A 16 -24.00 29.79 -45.41
N LYS A 17 -24.62 30.73 -46.12
CA LYS A 17 -23.97 31.79 -46.90
C LYS A 17 -23.39 32.92 -46.01
N PRO A 18 -22.40 33.65 -46.50
CA PRO A 18 -21.83 34.81 -45.78
C PRO A 18 -22.72 36.08 -45.95
N ARG A 19 -22.71 36.89 -44.91
CA ARG A 19 -23.35 38.22 -44.87
C ARG A 19 -22.32 39.32 -44.81
N ASP A 20 -22.59 40.35 -45.59
CA ASP A 20 -21.78 41.49 -45.94
C ASP A 20 -21.34 42.41 -44.77
N ALA A 21 -20.20 43.04 -44.96
CA ALA A 21 -19.61 44.09 -44.18
C ALA A 21 -20.41 45.39 -44.25
N SER A 22 -20.60 46.06 -43.13
CA SER A 22 -20.94 47.49 -43.09
C SER A 22 -19.92 48.26 -42.24
N GLU A 23 -19.33 49.24 -42.89
CA GLU A 23 -18.42 50.26 -42.34
C GLU A 23 -19.05 51.08 -41.21
N SER A 24 -18.28 51.35 -40.17
CA SER A 24 -18.56 52.44 -39.22
C SER A 24 -17.29 53.16 -38.84
N LYS A 25 -17.41 54.51 -38.88
CA LYS A 25 -16.42 55.57 -38.79
C LYS A 25 -15.61 55.60 -37.50
N PRO A 26 -14.41 56.22 -37.48
CA PRO A 26 -13.56 56.33 -36.30
C PRO A 26 -14.12 57.36 -35.31
N ASN A 27 -14.02 57.04 -34.02
CA ASN A 27 -14.35 57.94 -32.91
C ASN A 27 -13.05 58.36 -32.22
N ASP A 28 -12.77 59.66 -32.35
CA ASP A 28 -11.65 60.33 -31.67
C ASP A 28 -11.95 60.47 -30.17
N ASN A 29 -11.15 59.84 -29.33
CA ASN A 29 -11.02 60.19 -27.92
C ASN A 29 -9.52 60.24 -27.54
N PRO A 30 -9.11 61.22 -26.73
CA PRO A 30 -7.71 61.42 -26.38
C PRO A 30 -7.18 60.34 -25.39
N PRO A 31 -5.85 60.10 -25.37
CA PRO A 31 -5.25 59.06 -24.56
C PRO A 31 -5.31 59.41 -23.08
N PRO A 32 -5.60 58.42 -22.19
CA PRO A 32 -5.49 58.63 -20.76
C PRO A 32 -4.03 58.69 -20.31
N SER A 33 -3.79 59.59 -19.38
CA SER A 33 -2.53 59.93 -18.73
C SER A 33 -1.78 58.69 -18.19
N ALA A 34 -0.45 58.78 -18.28
CA ALA A 34 0.51 57.81 -17.77
C ALA A 34 0.23 57.40 -16.31
N GLN A 35 -0.11 56.15 -16.09
CA GLN A 35 -0.02 55.53 -14.78
C GLN A 35 1.44 55.23 -14.48
N VAL A 36 1.88 55.67 -13.32
CA VAL A 36 3.16 55.42 -12.70
C VAL A 36 3.37 53.90 -12.64
N ALA A 37 4.44 53.44 -13.25
CA ALA A 37 4.88 52.04 -13.14
C ALA A 37 5.10 51.69 -11.66
N ALA A 38 4.33 50.77 -11.16
CA ALA A 38 4.63 50.13 -9.87
C ALA A 38 5.97 49.41 -10.03
N GLU A 39 6.94 49.72 -9.17
CA GLU A 39 8.18 48.98 -9.04
C GLU A 39 7.85 47.51 -8.82
N GLU A 40 8.09 46.67 -9.83
CA GLU A 40 8.15 45.23 -9.66
C GLU A 40 9.28 44.94 -8.67
N LYS A 41 8.91 44.49 -7.46
CA LYS A 41 9.87 43.87 -6.54
C LYS A 41 10.60 42.76 -7.29
N PRO A 42 11.95 42.70 -7.20
CA PRO A 42 12.69 41.64 -7.86
C PRO A 42 12.13 40.27 -7.38
N VAL A 43 11.58 39.52 -8.32
CA VAL A 43 11.21 38.11 -8.10
C VAL A 43 12.49 37.41 -7.72
N ALA A 44 12.58 36.92 -6.48
CA ALA A 44 13.71 36.12 -6.03
C ALA A 44 13.95 35.02 -7.07
N ALA A 45 15.19 34.92 -7.56
CA ALA A 45 15.55 33.90 -8.53
C ALA A 45 15.07 32.55 -8.00
N LYS A 46 14.13 31.88 -8.71
CA LYS A 46 13.67 30.54 -8.36
C LYS A 46 14.91 29.67 -8.19
N ALA A 47 15.13 29.13 -7.01
CA ALA A 47 16.20 28.17 -6.76
C ALA A 47 16.08 27.07 -7.84
N ASP A 48 17.21 26.66 -8.41
CA ASP A 48 17.20 25.59 -9.41
C ASP A 48 16.70 24.30 -8.74
N VAL A 49 15.41 24.03 -8.90
CA VAL A 49 14.73 22.88 -8.28
C VAL A 49 15.41 21.55 -8.66
N LYS A 50 16.09 21.51 -9.81
CA LYS A 50 16.81 20.31 -10.28
C LYS A 50 17.95 19.90 -9.36
N SER A 51 18.55 20.86 -8.65
CA SER A 51 19.61 20.55 -7.68
C SER A 51 19.15 19.74 -6.48
N SER A 52 17.83 19.58 -6.27
CA SER A 52 17.23 18.81 -5.19
C SER A 52 16.46 17.57 -5.68
N LEU A 53 16.60 17.24 -6.97
CA LEU A 53 15.89 16.14 -7.61
C LEU A 53 16.84 15.13 -8.23
N VAL A 54 16.50 13.87 -8.11
CA VAL A 54 17.16 12.75 -8.80
C VAL A 54 16.12 11.87 -9.47
N ARG A 55 16.49 11.16 -10.52
CA ARG A 55 15.71 10.06 -11.06
C ARG A 55 16.16 8.76 -10.40
N ILE A 56 15.23 7.84 -10.21
CA ILE A 56 15.50 6.50 -9.71
C ILE A 56 15.13 5.52 -10.80
N ASN A 57 16.08 4.69 -11.19
CA ASN A 57 15.89 3.53 -12.04
C ASN A 57 15.76 2.30 -11.14
N SER A 58 14.62 1.62 -11.22
CA SER A 58 14.34 0.39 -10.46
C SER A 58 14.14 -0.78 -11.42
N THR A 59 14.83 -1.87 -11.16
CA THR A 59 14.56 -3.17 -11.80
C THR A 59 13.87 -4.04 -10.76
N GLN A 60 12.60 -4.34 -10.98
CA GLN A 60 11.75 -5.11 -10.07
C GLN A 60 11.53 -6.51 -10.62
N GLN A 61 11.53 -7.51 -9.74
CA GLN A 61 11.30 -8.90 -10.10
C GLN A 61 10.58 -9.63 -8.96
N SER A 62 9.25 -9.67 -9.01
CA SER A 62 8.41 -10.38 -8.04
C SER A 62 8.47 -11.89 -8.24
N TRP A 63 8.09 -12.64 -7.21
CA TRP A 63 7.87 -14.07 -7.32
C TRP A 63 6.53 -14.37 -8.01
N ASN A 64 6.48 -15.48 -8.76
CA ASN A 64 5.24 -15.97 -9.35
C ASN A 64 4.39 -16.62 -8.25
N ILE A 65 3.20 -16.09 -8.01
CA ILE A 65 2.31 -16.57 -6.94
C ILE A 65 1.79 -18.00 -7.17
N TRP A 66 1.71 -18.45 -8.43
CA TRP A 66 1.25 -19.80 -8.78
C TRP A 66 2.37 -20.80 -8.98
N GLN A 67 3.59 -20.32 -9.19
CA GLN A 67 4.82 -21.10 -9.35
C GLN A 67 5.89 -20.52 -8.42
N PRO A 68 5.78 -20.78 -7.09
CA PRO A 68 6.59 -20.07 -6.07
C PRO A 68 8.09 -20.37 -6.15
N TRP A 69 8.50 -21.30 -6.98
CA TRP A 69 9.90 -21.58 -7.30
C TRP A 69 10.48 -20.66 -8.38
N GLU A 70 9.64 -19.87 -9.08
CA GLU A 70 10.06 -19.00 -10.17
C GLU A 70 9.81 -17.52 -9.88
N LYS A 71 10.65 -16.67 -10.47
CA LYS A 71 10.42 -15.24 -10.50
C LYS A 71 9.76 -14.83 -11.83
N SER A 72 8.91 -13.83 -11.77
CA SER A 72 8.35 -13.16 -12.94
C SER A 72 9.47 -12.50 -13.77
N PRO A 73 9.28 -12.23 -15.06
CA PRO A 73 10.21 -11.44 -15.84
C PRO A 73 10.49 -10.09 -15.19
N PRO A 74 11.76 -9.60 -15.22
CA PRO A 74 12.10 -8.32 -14.63
C PRO A 74 11.40 -7.17 -15.35
N ARG A 75 10.94 -6.19 -14.59
CA ARG A 75 10.32 -4.95 -15.08
C ARG A 75 11.18 -3.76 -14.67
N LYS A 76 11.38 -2.83 -15.61
CA LYS A 76 12.07 -1.58 -15.33
C LYS A 76 11.04 -0.49 -15.06
N ARG A 77 11.28 0.29 -14.00
CA ARG A 77 10.51 1.49 -13.66
C ARG A 77 11.47 2.65 -13.46
N ARG A 78 11.04 3.85 -13.81
CA ARG A 78 11.79 5.08 -13.60
C ARG A 78 10.87 6.11 -12.97
N ALA A 79 11.33 6.78 -11.94
CA ALA A 79 10.56 7.80 -11.23
C ALA A 79 11.45 8.97 -10.83
N LEU A 80 10.83 10.13 -10.59
CA LEU A 80 11.48 11.29 -10.00
C LEU A 80 11.40 11.18 -8.47
N ALA A 81 12.43 11.68 -7.78
CA ALA A 81 12.51 11.62 -6.32
C ALA A 81 13.18 12.86 -5.74
N ALA A 82 12.89 13.15 -4.48
CA ALA A 82 13.37 14.31 -3.75
C ALA A 82 14.60 13.97 -2.90
N VAL A 83 15.67 14.76 -3.03
CA VAL A 83 16.79 14.72 -2.07
C VAL A 83 16.33 15.43 -0.80
N VAL A 84 16.33 14.71 0.34
CA VAL A 84 15.81 15.20 1.63
C VAL A 84 16.89 15.29 2.72
N GLY A 85 18.07 14.78 2.45
CA GLY A 85 19.21 14.83 3.38
C GLY A 85 20.52 14.57 2.66
N PRO A 86 21.66 14.66 3.35
CA PRO A 86 22.94 14.28 2.80
C PRO A 86 22.91 12.83 2.32
N GLN A 87 22.97 12.61 1.02
CA GLN A 87 22.88 11.27 0.39
C GLN A 87 21.58 10.50 0.72
N GLN A 88 20.48 11.21 1.01
CA GLN A 88 19.18 10.62 1.31
C GLN A 88 18.14 11.10 0.31
N VAL A 89 17.41 10.15 -0.26
CA VAL A 89 16.42 10.38 -1.31
C VAL A 89 15.09 9.76 -0.92
N LEU A 90 14.05 10.58 -0.89
CA LEU A 90 12.67 10.16 -0.61
C LEU A 90 11.94 9.83 -1.90
N THR A 91 11.28 8.69 -1.93
CA THR A 91 10.44 8.21 -3.02
C THR A 91 9.27 7.38 -2.50
N THR A 92 8.50 6.75 -3.38
CA THR A 92 7.44 5.80 -3.00
C THR A 92 7.98 4.40 -2.77
N ALA A 93 7.41 3.66 -1.80
CA ALA A 93 7.77 2.27 -1.51
C ALA A 93 7.41 1.31 -2.66
N GLU A 94 6.37 1.63 -3.43
CA GLU A 94 6.00 0.89 -4.64
C GLU A 94 7.15 0.81 -5.66
N LEU A 95 7.99 1.86 -5.74
CA LEU A 95 9.13 1.88 -6.65
C LEU A 95 10.23 0.90 -6.25
N VAL A 96 10.35 0.61 -4.96
CA VAL A 96 11.39 -0.28 -4.42
C VAL A 96 10.88 -1.67 -4.07
N ALA A 97 9.58 -1.91 -4.16
CA ALA A 97 8.98 -3.23 -3.93
C ALA A 97 9.56 -4.26 -4.92
N ASP A 98 10.06 -5.38 -4.38
CA ASP A 98 10.72 -6.44 -5.15
C ASP A 98 11.88 -5.98 -6.06
N ALA A 99 12.51 -4.85 -5.73
CA ALA A 99 13.64 -4.34 -6.51
C ALA A 99 14.86 -5.25 -6.36
N THR A 100 15.38 -5.70 -7.49
CA THR A 100 16.64 -6.46 -7.58
C THR A 100 17.83 -5.55 -7.88
N TYR A 101 17.59 -4.37 -8.42
CA TYR A 101 18.58 -3.33 -8.66
C TYR A 101 17.94 -1.95 -8.57
N LEU A 102 18.63 -1.03 -7.90
CA LEU A 102 18.26 0.37 -7.76
C LEU A 102 19.46 1.25 -8.12
N GLU A 103 19.19 2.34 -8.83
CA GLU A 103 20.21 3.27 -9.27
C GLU A 103 19.66 4.69 -9.27
N PHE A 104 20.43 5.63 -8.74
CA PHE A 104 20.22 7.05 -8.91
C PHE A 104 20.73 7.51 -10.27
N GLU A 105 20.00 8.42 -10.90
CA GLU A 105 20.38 9.06 -12.15
C GLU A 105 20.18 10.58 -11.99
N SER A 106 21.17 11.37 -12.38
CA SER A 106 21.02 12.84 -12.41
C SER A 106 19.94 13.27 -13.42
N CYS A 107 19.29 14.42 -13.18
CA CYS A 107 18.19 14.91 -14.04
C CYS A 107 18.59 15.10 -15.51
N ASP A 108 19.88 15.33 -15.78
CA ASP A 108 20.46 15.45 -17.12
C ASP A 108 20.86 14.09 -17.75
N GLY A 109 20.72 12.99 -17.00
CA GLY A 109 21.05 11.64 -17.48
C GLY A 109 22.54 11.35 -17.63
N THR A 110 23.42 12.17 -17.06
CA THR A 110 24.89 12.05 -17.27
C THR A 110 25.61 11.31 -16.16
N LYS A 111 25.06 11.27 -14.95
CA LYS A 111 25.66 10.64 -13.78
C LYS A 111 24.74 9.58 -13.20
N PHE A 112 25.35 8.49 -12.78
CA PHE A 112 24.66 7.34 -12.18
C PHE A 112 25.36 6.90 -10.89
N SER A 113 24.60 6.41 -9.92
CA SER A 113 25.13 5.82 -8.70
C SER A 113 24.22 4.69 -8.22
N PRO A 114 24.74 3.48 -7.96
CA PRO A 114 23.94 2.41 -7.37
C PRO A 114 23.34 2.84 -6.04
N ALA A 115 22.08 2.44 -5.80
CA ALA A 115 21.31 2.81 -4.63
C ALA A 115 20.92 1.59 -3.80
N LYS A 116 20.65 1.83 -2.51
CA LYS A 116 20.07 0.86 -1.57
C LYS A 116 18.91 1.47 -0.82
N VAL A 117 17.99 0.64 -0.35
CA VAL A 117 16.92 1.02 0.55
C VAL A 117 17.50 1.20 1.96
N ILE A 118 17.27 2.37 2.58
CA ILE A 118 17.57 2.64 3.99
C ILE A 118 16.37 2.25 4.83
N ALA A 119 15.17 2.72 4.46
CA ALA A 119 13.91 2.39 5.11
C ALA A 119 12.79 2.34 4.06
N ALA A 120 11.80 1.47 4.25
CA ALA A 120 10.60 1.43 3.42
C ALA A 120 9.37 1.15 4.29
N ASP A 121 8.34 1.97 4.11
CA ASP A 121 7.01 1.75 4.65
C ASP A 121 6.03 1.50 3.50
N TYR A 122 5.67 0.24 3.32
CA TYR A 122 4.73 -0.14 2.27
C TYR A 122 3.29 0.27 2.60
N GLU A 123 2.95 0.48 3.89
CA GLU A 123 1.64 0.95 4.32
C GLU A 123 1.44 2.44 3.98
N ALA A 124 2.44 3.29 4.28
CA ALA A 124 2.45 4.71 3.93
C ALA A 124 2.91 4.98 2.48
N ASN A 125 3.37 3.95 1.76
CA ASN A 125 3.97 4.03 0.44
C ASN A 125 5.14 5.02 0.36
N LEU A 126 6.04 5.01 1.34
CA LEU A 126 7.23 5.85 1.39
C LEU A 126 8.49 5.00 1.49
N ALA A 127 9.55 5.42 0.81
CA ALA A 127 10.87 4.79 0.90
C ALA A 127 11.97 5.85 0.96
N LEU A 128 12.97 5.61 1.82
CA LEU A 128 14.19 6.38 1.92
C LEU A 128 15.34 5.56 1.33
N LEU A 129 16.03 6.14 0.37
CA LEU A 129 17.15 5.52 -0.32
C LEU A 129 18.45 6.25 -0.03
N GLY A 130 19.54 5.52 -0.09
CA GLY A 130 20.89 6.05 -0.04
C GLY A 130 21.79 5.37 -1.08
N PRO A 131 23.04 5.84 -1.27
CA PRO A 131 23.98 5.18 -2.16
C PRO A 131 24.35 3.79 -1.63
N ALA A 132 24.58 2.84 -2.53
CA ALA A 132 25.00 1.50 -2.17
C ALA A 132 26.42 1.47 -1.56
N SER A 133 27.29 2.43 -1.95
CA SER A 133 28.61 2.65 -1.36
C SER A 133 28.85 4.13 -1.07
N ASP A 134 29.57 4.44 0.02
CA ASP A 134 29.84 5.80 0.45
C ASP A 134 30.71 6.59 -0.53
N THR A 135 31.68 5.95 -1.18
CA THR A 135 32.60 6.61 -2.14
C THR A 135 31.85 7.14 -3.36
N ASN A 136 31.06 6.29 -4.01
CA ASN A 136 30.27 6.69 -5.18
C ASN A 136 29.17 7.69 -4.82
N GLY A 137 28.60 7.55 -3.62
CA GLY A 137 27.59 8.45 -3.10
C GLY A 137 28.11 9.87 -2.89
N THR A 138 29.27 10.04 -2.28
CA THR A 138 29.86 11.36 -2.02
C THR A 138 30.10 12.13 -3.32
N GLU A 139 30.63 11.48 -4.35
CA GLU A 139 30.86 12.12 -5.64
C GLU A 139 29.52 12.48 -6.35
N PHE A 140 28.56 11.53 -6.36
CA PHE A 140 27.27 11.74 -6.99
C PHE A 140 26.50 12.90 -6.33
N PHE A 141 26.39 12.90 -5.00
CA PHE A 141 25.60 13.88 -4.26
C PHE A 141 26.29 15.22 -4.01
N ALA A 142 27.55 15.41 -4.39
CA ALA A 142 28.31 16.64 -4.16
C ALA A 142 27.65 17.91 -4.68
N ALA A 143 26.86 17.82 -5.77
CA ALA A 143 26.17 18.94 -6.39
C ALA A 143 24.70 19.11 -5.94
N PHE A 144 24.18 18.17 -5.15
CA PHE A 144 22.78 18.19 -4.75
C PHE A 144 22.57 18.96 -3.45
N LYS A 145 21.41 19.62 -3.35
CA LYS A 145 20.95 20.35 -2.17
C LYS A 145 19.66 19.72 -1.66
N PRO A 146 19.60 19.25 -0.41
CA PRO A 146 18.37 18.71 0.14
C PRO A 146 17.25 19.76 0.16
N PHE A 147 16.02 19.33 -0.13
CA PHE A 147 14.84 20.14 0.17
C PHE A 147 14.68 20.31 1.68
N GLU A 148 14.29 21.49 2.08
CA GLU A 148 13.67 21.66 3.39
C GLU A 148 12.26 21.08 3.35
N ILE A 149 11.85 20.40 4.42
CA ILE A 149 10.47 19.93 4.56
C ILE A 149 9.57 21.11 4.92
N SER A 150 8.47 21.27 4.20
CA SER A 150 7.47 22.29 4.46
C SER A 150 6.77 22.06 5.80
N LYS A 151 6.17 23.12 6.35
CA LYS A 151 5.13 22.94 7.37
C LYS A 151 3.88 22.30 6.73
N PRO A 152 3.04 21.60 7.52
CA PRO A 152 1.76 21.08 7.02
C PRO A 152 0.96 22.16 6.29
N ALA A 153 0.51 21.85 5.07
CA ALA A 153 -0.28 22.78 4.26
C ALA A 153 -1.71 22.87 4.78
N THR A 154 -2.34 24.02 4.66
CA THR A 154 -3.76 24.21 4.99
C THR A 154 -4.63 24.11 3.74
N ILE A 155 -5.92 23.78 3.90
CA ILE A 155 -6.87 23.74 2.77
C ILE A 155 -6.89 25.11 2.09
N GLY A 156 -6.79 25.10 0.74
CA GLY A 156 -6.65 26.31 -0.08
C GLY A 156 -5.21 26.74 -0.36
N SER A 157 -4.20 26.13 0.28
CA SER A 157 -2.79 26.47 0.00
C SER A 157 -2.41 26.17 -1.45
N PRO A 158 -1.64 27.07 -2.11
CA PRO A 158 -1.06 26.80 -3.42
C PRO A 158 0.07 25.78 -3.28
N LEU A 159 0.11 24.81 -4.18
CA LEU A 159 1.14 23.78 -4.26
C LEU A 159 1.67 23.69 -5.69
N SER A 160 2.93 23.29 -5.87
CA SER A 160 3.54 23.05 -7.19
C SER A 160 3.96 21.59 -7.31
N ILE A 161 3.54 20.90 -8.36
CA ILE A 161 3.95 19.54 -8.68
C ILE A 161 5.10 19.62 -9.68
N VAL A 162 6.23 18.97 -9.37
CA VAL A 162 7.44 19.06 -10.19
C VAL A 162 7.61 17.80 -11.02
N GLN A 163 7.80 17.99 -12.32
CA GLN A 163 8.14 16.96 -13.30
C GLN A 163 9.46 17.33 -14.00
N ILE A 164 10.19 16.33 -14.47
CA ILE A 164 11.36 16.52 -15.34
C ILE A 164 11.06 15.80 -16.65
N GLU A 165 10.98 16.55 -17.74
CA GLU A 165 10.81 16.00 -19.08
C GLU A 165 12.05 15.17 -19.50
N GLU A 166 11.91 14.37 -20.55
CA GLU A 166 13.03 13.56 -21.09
C GLU A 166 14.23 14.42 -21.53
N ASN A 167 13.99 15.64 -22.02
CA ASN A 167 15.02 16.61 -22.38
C ASN A 167 15.70 17.27 -21.17
N GLY A 168 15.31 16.89 -19.93
CA GLY A 168 15.84 17.43 -18.69
C GLY A 168 15.25 18.78 -18.28
N VAL A 169 14.21 19.28 -18.94
CA VAL A 169 13.53 20.53 -18.56
C VAL A 169 12.61 20.28 -17.37
N ALA A 170 12.70 21.12 -16.34
CA ALA A 170 11.79 21.08 -15.20
C ALA A 170 10.46 21.78 -15.56
N LEU A 171 9.37 21.07 -15.35
CA LEU A 171 8.01 21.57 -15.47
C LEU A 171 7.36 21.63 -14.08
N GLU A 172 6.88 22.80 -13.68
CA GLU A 172 6.12 22.98 -12.46
C GLU A 172 4.64 23.19 -12.80
N THR A 173 3.78 22.30 -12.33
CA THR A 173 2.33 22.41 -12.47
C THR A 173 1.73 22.97 -11.19
N ALA A 174 1.06 24.11 -11.29
CA ALA A 174 0.36 24.71 -10.16
C ALA A 174 -0.88 23.91 -9.77
N GLY A 175 -1.09 23.74 -8.49
CA GLY A 175 -2.26 23.10 -7.91
C GLY A 175 -2.71 23.80 -6.64
N THR A 176 -3.87 23.37 -6.11
CA THR A 176 -4.43 23.88 -4.86
C THR A 176 -4.84 22.71 -3.97
N LEU A 177 -4.48 22.73 -2.69
CA LEU A 177 -4.94 21.76 -1.72
C LEU A 177 -6.45 21.89 -1.51
N GLN A 178 -7.22 20.93 -2.01
CA GLN A 178 -8.67 20.95 -1.99
C GLN A 178 -9.25 20.35 -0.72
N SER A 179 -8.75 19.20 -0.31
CA SER A 179 -9.14 18.49 0.91
C SER A 179 -8.01 17.64 1.46
N VAL A 180 -8.16 17.18 2.69
CA VAL A 180 -7.25 16.25 3.36
C VAL A 180 -8.08 15.09 3.87
N ASP A 181 -7.69 13.87 3.52
CA ASP A 181 -8.41 12.65 3.86
C ASP A 181 -7.45 11.53 4.27
N LEU A 182 -7.98 10.53 4.96
CA LEU A 182 -7.27 9.26 5.15
C LEU A 182 -7.67 8.32 4.03
N ILE A 183 -6.76 8.06 3.12
CA ILE A 183 -7.00 7.16 1.99
C ILE A 183 -5.99 6.02 1.94
N THR A 184 -6.40 4.94 1.31
CA THR A 184 -5.55 3.81 0.97
C THR A 184 -4.83 4.08 -0.34
N ASN A 185 -3.58 3.67 -0.44
CA ASN A 185 -2.83 3.76 -1.69
C ASN A 185 -2.32 2.39 -2.13
N PHE A 186 -1.05 2.11 -1.88
CA PHE A 186 -0.35 0.93 -2.42
C PHE A 186 -0.85 -0.38 -1.81
N LEU A 187 -0.98 -0.44 -0.47
CA LEU A 187 -1.54 -1.58 0.23
C LEU A 187 -2.96 -1.30 0.68
N GLN A 188 -3.91 -2.09 0.21
CA GLN A 188 -5.31 -1.94 0.61
C GLN A 188 -5.52 -2.20 2.10
N GLY A 189 -6.46 -1.46 2.70
CA GLY A 189 -6.79 -1.54 4.12
C GLY A 189 -5.93 -0.68 5.04
N ASN A 190 -4.88 -0.05 4.52
CA ASN A 190 -4.00 0.84 5.27
C ASN A 190 -4.23 2.29 4.83
N ASN A 191 -4.82 3.09 5.71
CA ASN A 191 -5.13 4.49 5.45
C ASN A 191 -4.09 5.39 6.08
N PHE A 192 -3.69 6.44 5.37
CA PHE A 192 -2.79 7.48 5.87
C PHE A 192 -3.19 8.87 5.36
N LEU A 193 -2.69 9.90 6.03
CA LEU A 193 -3.06 11.28 5.75
C LEU A 193 -2.56 11.71 4.37
N THR A 194 -3.49 12.03 3.50
CA THR A 194 -3.25 12.35 2.09
C THR A 194 -3.82 13.71 1.75
N TYR A 195 -3.02 14.53 1.08
CA TYR A 195 -3.47 15.77 0.48
C TYR A 195 -4.11 15.49 -0.87
N ARG A 196 -5.33 15.98 -1.07
CA ARG A 196 -6.02 15.94 -2.36
C ARG A 196 -5.85 17.28 -3.06
N VAL A 197 -4.99 17.31 -4.08
CA VAL A 197 -4.57 18.52 -4.75
C VAL A 197 -5.24 18.61 -6.12
N LYS A 198 -5.99 19.68 -6.34
CA LYS A 198 -6.57 19.98 -7.66
C LYS A 198 -5.49 20.58 -8.56
N ALA A 199 -5.13 19.86 -9.62
CA ALA A 199 -4.13 20.31 -10.60
C ALA A 199 -4.42 19.69 -11.97
N SER A 200 -4.17 20.43 -13.04
CA SER A 200 -4.24 19.92 -14.41
C SER A 200 -2.84 19.58 -14.89
N MET A 201 -2.50 18.30 -14.87
CA MET A 201 -1.19 17.81 -15.28
C MET A 201 -1.27 17.15 -16.65
N GLN A 202 -0.16 17.17 -17.38
CA GLN A 202 0.05 16.23 -18.48
C GLN A 202 0.33 14.85 -17.88
N ASP A 203 -0.32 13.83 -18.42
CA ASP A 203 -0.10 12.47 -17.98
C ASP A 203 1.36 12.09 -18.30
N ALA A 204 2.17 11.98 -17.26
CA ALA A 204 3.55 11.53 -17.38
C ALA A 204 3.53 10.01 -17.40
N ALA A 205 3.61 9.44 -18.59
CA ALA A 205 3.69 8.00 -18.76
C ALA A 205 4.72 7.37 -17.81
N GLY A 206 4.24 6.69 -16.77
CA GLY A 206 5.03 5.77 -15.97
C GLY A 206 5.63 6.28 -14.66
N SER A 207 5.43 7.51 -14.23
CA SER A 207 6.02 8.03 -12.99
C SER A 207 4.95 8.45 -11.98
N TYR A 208 4.80 7.65 -10.92
CA TYR A 208 3.89 7.92 -9.80
C TYR A 208 4.66 8.35 -8.53
N SER A 209 5.81 9.00 -8.66
CA SER A 209 6.54 9.56 -7.55
C SER A 209 7.02 10.94 -7.96
N LEU A 210 6.20 11.96 -7.70
CA LEU A 210 6.54 13.33 -8.05
C LEU A 210 6.61 14.20 -6.80
N PRO A 211 7.69 14.95 -6.59
CA PRO A 211 7.78 15.93 -5.51
C PRO A 211 6.73 17.03 -5.66
N VAL A 212 6.09 17.37 -4.55
CA VAL A 212 5.11 18.45 -4.44
C VAL A 212 5.68 19.50 -3.50
N LEU A 213 5.71 20.75 -3.94
CA LEU A 213 6.33 21.86 -3.22
C LEU A 213 5.30 22.86 -2.71
N HIS A 214 5.60 23.47 -1.56
CA HIS A 214 4.93 24.63 -0.99
C HIS A 214 6.00 25.67 -0.66
N ASP A 215 5.95 26.83 -1.28
CA ASP A 215 6.95 27.90 -1.15
C ASP A 215 8.41 27.42 -1.35
N GLY A 216 8.62 26.52 -2.33
CA GLY A 216 9.92 25.97 -2.66
C GLY A 216 10.43 24.88 -1.72
N LYS A 217 9.66 24.47 -0.70
CA LYS A 217 9.97 23.40 0.25
C LYS A 217 9.15 22.15 -0.08
N LEU A 218 9.65 20.97 0.25
CA LEU A 218 8.95 19.71 0.02
C LEU A 218 7.72 19.59 0.93
N ALA A 219 6.53 19.64 0.33
CA ALA A 219 5.24 19.51 1.01
C ALA A 219 4.62 18.12 0.88
N GLY A 220 5.08 17.31 -0.09
CA GLY A 220 4.52 16.00 -0.30
C GLY A 220 5.19 15.23 -1.42
N VAL A 221 4.78 13.97 -1.58
CA VAL A 221 5.11 13.12 -2.72
C VAL A 221 3.81 12.65 -3.36
N LEU A 222 3.59 13.01 -4.62
CA LEU A 222 2.44 12.55 -5.40
C LEU A 222 2.62 11.07 -5.73
N PHE A 223 1.57 10.28 -5.55
CA PHE A 223 1.56 8.86 -5.85
C PHE A 223 0.41 8.42 -6.78
N SER A 224 -0.58 9.28 -6.99
CA SER A 224 -1.71 8.99 -7.88
C SER A 224 -2.24 10.27 -8.53
N TYR A 225 -2.69 10.16 -9.77
CA TYR A 225 -3.33 11.23 -10.51
C TYR A 225 -4.56 10.71 -11.26
N ASN A 226 -5.70 11.32 -10.99
CA ASN A 226 -6.94 11.09 -11.73
C ASN A 226 -7.11 12.22 -12.76
N ALA A 227 -6.81 11.92 -14.02
CA ALA A 227 -6.89 12.91 -15.11
C ALA A 227 -8.33 13.39 -15.37
N LYS A 228 -9.34 12.54 -15.17
CA LYS A 228 -10.77 12.90 -15.36
C LYS A 228 -11.21 13.97 -14.36
N ASP A 229 -10.84 13.79 -13.11
CA ASP A 229 -11.21 14.69 -12.02
C ASP A 229 -10.14 15.77 -11.79
N GLN A 230 -8.98 15.69 -12.47
CA GLN A 230 -7.80 16.53 -12.27
C GLN A 230 -7.38 16.58 -10.79
N LEU A 231 -7.37 15.44 -10.15
CA LEU A 231 -7.11 15.29 -8.72
C LEU A 231 -5.87 14.45 -8.50
N CYS A 232 -4.95 15.00 -7.72
CA CYS A 232 -3.71 14.36 -7.31
C CYS A 232 -3.83 13.90 -5.86
N ASP A 233 -3.44 12.67 -5.59
CA ASP A 233 -3.28 12.17 -4.24
C ASP A 233 -1.79 12.23 -3.86
N VAL A 234 -1.51 12.92 -2.76
CA VAL A 234 -0.16 13.30 -2.34
C VAL A 234 0.06 12.88 -0.89
N ALA A 235 1.09 12.10 -0.62
CA ALA A 235 1.51 11.82 0.77
C ALA A 235 1.80 13.15 1.47
N SER A 236 1.13 13.42 2.58
CA SER A 236 1.20 14.72 3.26
C SER A 236 2.55 14.97 3.93
N THR A 237 2.83 16.23 4.22
CA THR A 237 4.01 16.64 4.99
C THR A 237 4.08 15.91 6.33
N ASP A 238 2.93 15.72 7.00
CA ASP A 238 2.85 15.08 8.30
C ASP A 238 3.39 13.64 8.26
N ILE A 239 2.94 12.85 7.26
CA ILE A 239 3.37 11.46 7.14
C ILE A 239 4.84 11.35 6.69
N ILE A 240 5.30 12.28 5.84
CA ILE A 240 6.70 12.32 5.40
C ILE A 240 7.62 12.66 6.58
N THR A 241 7.30 13.71 7.35
CA THR A 241 8.09 14.11 8.53
C THR A 241 8.21 12.94 9.50
N ARG A 242 7.08 12.31 9.81
CA ARG A 242 7.05 11.17 10.70
C ARG A 242 7.87 9.98 10.20
N PHE A 243 7.78 9.66 8.89
CA PHE A 243 8.58 8.60 8.28
C PHE A 243 10.08 8.88 8.37
N LEU A 244 10.49 10.13 8.10
CA LEU A 244 11.89 10.55 8.17
C LEU A 244 12.42 10.57 9.62
N ASP A 245 11.61 11.02 10.57
CA ASP A 245 11.97 11.04 12.00
C ASP A 245 12.15 9.62 12.55
N ASP A 246 11.25 8.68 12.19
CA ASP A 246 11.35 7.27 12.60
C ASP A 246 12.54 6.56 11.93
N ALA A 247 12.91 6.95 10.70
CA ALA A 247 14.06 6.37 9.99
C ALA A 247 15.42 6.97 10.41
N ALA A 248 15.44 8.06 11.19
CA ALA A 248 16.65 8.85 11.45
C ALA A 248 17.71 8.11 12.27
N ASP A 249 17.31 7.22 13.16
CA ASP A 249 18.22 6.42 13.99
C ASP A 249 18.68 5.11 13.32
N GLY A 250 18.18 4.83 12.11
CA GLY A 250 18.48 3.61 11.34
C GLY A 250 17.66 2.39 11.76
N ASN A 251 16.72 2.54 12.70
CA ASN A 251 15.83 1.48 13.16
C ASN A 251 14.35 1.85 12.89
N TYR A 252 13.92 1.71 11.65
CA TYR A 252 12.56 2.05 11.26
C TYR A 252 11.51 1.15 11.95
N THR A 253 10.66 1.74 12.79
CA THR A 253 9.63 1.03 13.58
C THR A 253 8.26 0.98 12.89
N GLY A 254 7.94 1.97 12.07
CA GLY A 254 6.73 2.06 11.28
C GLY A 254 5.50 2.60 12.00
N LEU A 255 4.35 2.46 11.35
CA LEU A 255 3.10 3.03 11.87
C LEU A 255 2.49 2.15 12.96
N PRO A 256 2.09 2.72 14.11
CA PRO A 256 1.52 1.96 15.22
C PRO A 256 0.08 1.52 14.95
N SER A 257 -0.36 0.50 15.69
CA SER A 257 -1.71 -0.05 15.65
C SER A 257 -2.21 -0.41 17.05
N LEU A 258 -3.51 -0.28 17.27
CA LEU A 258 -4.20 -0.83 18.42
C LEU A 258 -4.51 -2.33 18.26
N GLY A 259 -4.64 -2.82 17.03
CA GLY A 259 -5.06 -4.19 16.75
C GLY A 259 -6.56 -4.41 16.96
N ILE A 260 -7.40 -3.49 16.50
CA ILE A 260 -8.87 -3.59 16.58
C ILE A 260 -9.52 -3.42 15.21
N SER A 261 -10.70 -4.04 15.03
CA SER A 261 -11.66 -3.66 13.99
C SER A 261 -12.89 -3.02 14.62
N ILE A 262 -13.57 -2.15 13.86
CA ILE A 262 -14.67 -1.36 14.39
C ILE A 262 -15.92 -1.42 13.49
N ALA A 263 -17.09 -1.16 14.08
CA ALA A 263 -18.31 -0.84 13.35
C ALA A 263 -18.85 0.53 13.76
N ARG A 264 -19.52 1.17 12.81
CA ARG A 264 -20.23 2.43 13.05
C ARG A 264 -21.45 2.21 13.93
N THR A 265 -21.84 3.25 14.68
CA THR A 265 -22.97 3.19 15.60
C THR A 265 -24.09 4.15 15.16
N GLU A 266 -24.36 4.24 13.85
CA GLU A 266 -25.38 5.14 13.29
C GLU A 266 -26.80 4.59 13.50
N ASP A 267 -26.97 3.24 13.48
CA ASP A 267 -28.28 2.60 13.64
C ASP A 267 -28.86 2.79 15.05
N SER A 268 -30.10 3.25 15.14
CA SER A 268 -30.75 3.58 16.40
C SER A 268 -31.02 2.37 17.29
N SER A 269 -31.37 1.22 16.68
CA SER A 269 -31.65 -0.01 17.43
C SER A 269 -30.34 -0.60 17.98
N PHE A 270 -29.27 -0.52 17.21
CA PHE A 270 -27.94 -0.93 17.65
C PHE A 270 -27.43 -0.05 18.80
N ARG A 271 -27.63 1.27 18.74
CA ARG A 271 -27.28 2.20 19.83
C ARG A 271 -28.05 1.90 21.12
N GLN A 272 -29.34 1.64 20.98
CA GLN A 272 -30.18 1.26 22.13
C GLN A 272 -29.71 -0.03 22.78
N TRP A 273 -29.35 -1.04 21.97
CA TRP A 273 -28.76 -2.28 22.44
C TRP A 273 -27.43 -2.06 23.18
N LEU A 274 -26.55 -1.16 22.65
CA LEU A 274 -25.30 -0.75 23.27
C LEU A 274 -25.47 0.13 24.51
N LYS A 275 -26.71 0.56 24.83
CA LYS A 275 -27.01 1.53 25.89
C LYS A 275 -26.30 2.87 25.73
N LEU A 276 -26.08 3.29 24.47
CA LEU A 276 -25.48 4.59 24.15
C LEU A 276 -26.51 5.69 24.27
N PRO A 277 -26.22 6.81 24.99
CA PRO A 277 -27.02 8.00 24.96
C PRO A 277 -27.24 8.53 23.52
N ASP A 278 -28.42 9.15 23.28
CA ASP A 278 -28.77 9.62 21.93
C ASP A 278 -27.81 10.67 21.38
N ASP A 279 -27.25 11.50 22.25
CA ASP A 279 -26.26 12.55 21.93
C ASP A 279 -24.82 12.05 21.89
N ALA A 280 -24.53 10.86 22.42
CA ALA A 280 -23.15 10.33 22.43
C ALA A 280 -22.67 9.92 21.04
N GLY A 281 -21.38 10.16 20.77
CA GLY A 281 -20.65 9.57 19.65
C GLY A 281 -20.21 8.12 19.94
N GLY A 282 -19.15 7.72 19.29
CA GLY A 282 -18.42 6.46 19.53
C GLY A 282 -18.64 5.40 18.47
N ILE A 283 -17.69 4.48 18.40
CA ILE A 283 -17.62 3.35 17.45
C ILE A 283 -17.54 2.04 18.23
N TYR A 284 -18.22 1.01 17.73
CA TYR A 284 -18.26 -0.32 18.33
C TYR A 284 -17.01 -1.12 18.00
N ILE A 285 -16.40 -1.78 18.97
CA ILE A 285 -15.25 -2.65 18.77
C ILE A 285 -15.74 -4.05 18.42
N GLN A 286 -15.54 -4.44 17.16
CA GLN A 286 -15.96 -5.74 16.62
C GLN A 286 -14.99 -6.86 16.97
N THR A 287 -13.69 -6.60 16.82
CA THR A 287 -12.63 -7.56 17.13
C THR A 287 -11.50 -6.87 17.87
N VAL A 288 -10.82 -7.66 18.72
CA VAL A 288 -9.57 -7.28 19.37
C VAL A 288 -8.58 -8.40 19.09
N ARG A 289 -7.49 -8.08 18.37
CA ARG A 289 -6.46 -9.06 18.03
C ARG A 289 -5.63 -9.41 19.26
N LYS A 290 -5.45 -10.70 19.50
CA LYS A 290 -4.65 -11.22 20.61
C LYS A 290 -3.21 -10.73 20.55
N LYS A 291 -2.64 -10.44 21.72
CA LYS A 291 -1.26 -9.95 21.90
C LYS A 291 -0.97 -8.56 21.33
N MET A 292 -1.96 -7.87 20.74
CA MET A 292 -1.82 -6.49 20.30
C MET A 292 -2.14 -5.50 21.44
N ALA A 293 -1.83 -4.22 21.21
CA ALA A 293 -1.94 -3.15 22.20
C ALA A 293 -3.30 -3.09 22.91
N ALA A 294 -4.40 -3.24 22.18
CA ALA A 294 -5.75 -3.23 22.73
C ALA A 294 -6.03 -4.43 23.65
N ASP A 295 -5.61 -5.64 23.25
CA ASP A 295 -5.77 -6.86 24.03
C ASP A 295 -4.96 -6.79 25.34
N ILE A 296 -3.70 -6.40 25.25
CA ILE A 296 -2.81 -6.22 26.41
C ILE A 296 -3.38 -5.19 27.38
N ALA A 297 -3.97 -4.11 26.85
CA ALA A 297 -4.62 -3.08 27.67
C ALA A 297 -5.98 -3.51 28.27
N GLY A 298 -6.52 -4.67 27.87
CA GLY A 298 -7.79 -5.19 28.37
C GLY A 298 -9.04 -4.63 27.69
N LEU A 299 -8.89 -4.06 26.47
CA LEU A 299 -10.01 -3.74 25.60
C LEU A 299 -10.71 -5.02 25.15
N LYS A 300 -12.03 -4.98 24.95
CA LYS A 300 -12.82 -6.18 24.61
C LYS A 300 -13.73 -5.90 23.42
N LYS A 301 -14.03 -6.97 22.68
CA LYS A 301 -15.18 -6.98 21.77
C LYS A 301 -16.44 -6.58 22.53
N GLY A 302 -17.22 -5.68 21.99
CA GLY A 302 -18.41 -5.15 22.64
C GLY A 302 -18.24 -3.78 23.30
N ASP A 303 -17.00 -3.35 23.54
CA ASP A 303 -16.74 -1.99 24.01
C ASP A 303 -17.12 -0.96 22.93
N VAL A 304 -17.47 0.24 23.34
CA VAL A 304 -17.66 1.38 22.44
C VAL A 304 -16.55 2.38 22.71
N LEU A 305 -15.70 2.66 21.72
CA LEU A 305 -14.65 3.67 21.80
C LEU A 305 -15.26 5.05 21.59
N LEU A 306 -15.26 5.88 22.64
CA LEU A 306 -15.86 7.22 22.66
C LEU A 306 -14.85 8.32 22.31
N ALA A 307 -13.60 8.18 22.78
CA ALA A 307 -12.55 9.16 22.55
C ALA A 307 -11.16 8.52 22.61
N VAL A 308 -10.19 9.15 21.96
CA VAL A 308 -8.75 8.84 22.04
C VAL A 308 -8.02 10.09 22.49
N ASP A 309 -7.26 10.03 23.59
CA ASP A 309 -6.56 11.17 24.22
C ASP A 309 -7.44 12.42 24.40
N GLY A 310 -8.70 12.21 24.78
CA GLY A 310 -9.69 13.27 24.97
C GLY A 310 -10.33 13.81 23.68
N CYS A 311 -9.89 13.35 22.49
CA CYS A 311 -10.51 13.72 21.22
C CYS A 311 -11.76 12.85 20.99
N PRO A 312 -13.00 13.41 21.01
CA PRO A 312 -14.23 12.64 20.86
C PRO A 312 -14.39 12.11 19.44
N ILE A 313 -14.94 10.90 19.34
CA ILE A 313 -15.20 10.21 18.07
C ILE A 313 -16.71 10.19 17.84
N ASP A 314 -17.17 10.59 16.64
CA ASP A 314 -18.58 10.57 16.28
C ASP A 314 -19.08 9.15 15.93
N ARG A 315 -20.39 8.99 15.64
CA ARG A 315 -21.07 7.72 15.31
C ARG A 315 -20.51 7.04 14.05
N ARG A 316 -19.86 7.83 13.18
CA ARG A 316 -19.30 7.39 11.91
C ARG A 316 -17.80 7.09 11.98
N GLY A 317 -17.18 7.38 13.15
CA GLY A 317 -15.76 7.19 13.37
C GLY A 317 -14.91 8.39 13.01
N TYR A 318 -15.48 9.59 12.92
CA TYR A 318 -14.73 10.83 12.68
C TYR A 318 -14.50 11.59 13.98
N TYR A 319 -13.43 12.38 14.02
CA TYR A 319 -13.14 13.38 15.02
C TYR A 319 -12.88 14.73 14.34
N ASP A 320 -13.01 15.83 15.08
CA ASP A 320 -12.76 17.18 14.55
C ASP A 320 -11.28 17.53 14.67
N HIS A 321 -10.57 17.56 13.53
CA HIS A 321 -9.16 18.00 13.46
C HIS A 321 -9.10 19.52 13.31
N PRO A 322 -8.24 20.26 14.07
CA PRO A 322 -8.24 21.72 14.11
C PRO A 322 -7.97 22.38 12.74
N ASN A 323 -7.20 21.75 11.86
CA ASN A 323 -6.80 22.34 10.58
C ASN A 323 -7.52 21.74 9.36
N TYR A 324 -8.05 20.50 9.46
CA TYR A 324 -8.52 19.73 8.30
C TYR A 324 -10.01 19.35 8.38
N GLY A 325 -10.70 19.79 9.44
CA GLY A 325 -12.09 19.40 9.67
C GLY A 325 -12.19 17.95 10.15
N LYS A 326 -13.13 17.18 9.58
CA LYS A 326 -13.39 15.81 10.06
C LYS A 326 -12.44 14.80 9.44
N LEU A 327 -11.65 14.12 10.28
CA LEU A 327 -10.80 13.00 9.92
C LEU A 327 -11.25 11.72 10.61
N LEU A 328 -10.98 10.57 10.00
CA LEU A 328 -11.21 9.27 10.62
C LEU A 328 -10.34 9.09 11.88
N TRP A 329 -10.89 8.50 12.92
CA TRP A 329 -10.27 8.30 14.23
C TRP A 329 -8.90 7.62 14.17
N GLY A 330 -8.67 6.75 13.17
CA GLY A 330 -7.38 6.07 12.98
C GLY A 330 -6.20 7.03 12.85
N HIS A 331 -6.42 8.28 12.42
CA HIS A 331 -5.39 9.31 12.41
C HIS A 331 -4.86 9.65 13.81
N LEU A 332 -5.70 9.61 14.86
CA LEU A 332 -5.27 9.83 16.25
C LEU A 332 -4.22 8.82 16.73
N ILE A 333 -4.17 7.65 16.08
CA ILE A 333 -3.17 6.60 16.35
C ILE A 333 -2.04 6.69 15.31
N ARG A 334 -2.36 6.48 14.04
CA ARG A 334 -1.37 6.29 12.97
C ARG A 334 -0.73 7.60 12.48
N GLY A 335 -1.45 8.71 12.60
CA GLY A 335 -0.98 10.03 12.16
C GLY A 335 -0.23 10.83 13.21
N THR A 336 -0.45 10.56 14.51
CA THR A 336 0.07 11.41 15.60
C THR A 336 0.98 10.69 16.60
N LYS A 337 1.03 9.34 16.57
CA LYS A 337 1.74 8.53 17.57
C LYS A 337 2.83 7.67 16.94
N SER A 338 3.78 7.24 17.76
CA SER A 338 4.84 6.30 17.43
C SER A 338 4.63 4.95 18.11
N VAL A 339 5.30 3.92 17.63
CA VAL A 339 5.36 2.63 18.33
C VAL A 339 5.98 2.83 19.71
N GLY A 340 5.32 2.29 20.75
CA GLY A 340 5.70 2.50 22.14
C GLY A 340 4.97 3.64 22.87
N ASP A 341 4.35 4.58 22.14
CA ASP A 341 3.57 5.63 22.76
C ASP A 341 2.34 5.07 23.49
N THR A 342 1.96 5.71 24.58
CA THR A 342 0.75 5.39 25.32
C THR A 342 -0.39 6.30 24.91
N VAL A 343 -1.56 5.72 24.66
CA VAL A 343 -2.81 6.44 24.39
C VAL A 343 -3.83 6.15 25.47
N THR A 344 -4.66 7.16 25.79
CA THR A 344 -5.80 7.01 26.69
C THR A 344 -7.07 6.82 25.86
N LEU A 345 -7.75 5.70 26.06
CA LEU A 345 -8.99 5.33 25.40
C LEU A 345 -10.16 5.54 26.36
N SER A 346 -11.07 6.45 26.05
CA SER A 346 -12.34 6.57 26.78
C SER A 346 -13.36 5.64 26.12
N ILE A 347 -13.88 4.68 26.87
CA ILE A 347 -14.77 3.66 26.36
C ILE A 347 -16.08 3.57 27.18
N LEU A 348 -17.10 2.95 26.58
CA LEU A 348 -18.30 2.49 27.26
C LEU A 348 -18.32 0.96 27.21
N ARG A 349 -18.35 0.31 28.39
CA ARG A 349 -18.49 -1.15 28.55
C ARG A 349 -19.75 -1.46 29.34
N ASP A 350 -20.69 -2.19 28.75
CA ASP A 350 -21.99 -2.53 29.36
C ASP A 350 -22.75 -1.31 29.89
N GLY A 351 -22.64 -0.18 29.20
CA GLY A 351 -23.28 1.10 29.60
C GLY A 351 -22.50 1.87 30.69
N LYS A 352 -21.29 1.44 31.08
CA LYS A 352 -20.46 2.12 32.08
C LYS A 352 -19.24 2.78 31.43
N PRO A 353 -18.99 4.06 31.68
CA PRO A 353 -17.80 4.72 31.18
C PRO A 353 -16.55 4.20 31.88
N MET A 354 -15.47 4.03 31.13
CA MET A 354 -14.16 3.59 31.61
C MET A 354 -13.05 4.28 30.83
N GLU A 355 -11.86 4.38 31.42
CA GLU A 355 -10.63 4.76 30.74
C GLU A 355 -9.65 3.60 30.74
N ILE A 356 -9.03 3.38 29.59
CA ILE A 356 -8.00 2.35 29.40
C ILE A 356 -6.78 3.02 28.79
N LYS A 357 -5.60 2.71 29.31
CA LYS A 357 -4.30 3.14 28.73
C LYS A 357 -3.71 1.99 27.94
N ALA A 358 -3.40 2.23 26.68
CA ALA A 358 -2.80 1.25 25.78
C ALA A 358 -1.44 1.74 25.28
N ALA A 359 -0.38 0.94 25.46
CA ALA A 359 0.90 1.16 24.82
C ALA A 359 0.83 0.64 23.38
N LEU A 360 1.01 1.53 22.41
CA LEU A 360 0.87 1.21 21.00
C LEU A 360 1.98 0.28 20.52
N GLY A 361 1.63 -0.70 19.70
CA GLY A 361 2.56 -1.64 19.09
C GLY A 361 2.42 -1.65 17.57
N ARG A 362 3.27 -2.44 16.93
CA ARG A 362 3.14 -2.83 15.53
C ARG A 362 3.27 -4.34 15.45
N GLU A 363 2.46 -4.95 14.63
CA GLU A 363 2.59 -6.36 14.30
C GLU A 363 3.41 -6.48 13.01
N PRO A 364 4.58 -7.13 13.04
CA PRO A 364 5.35 -7.41 11.84
C PRO A 364 4.54 -8.26 10.85
N GLU A 365 4.70 -8.01 9.55
CA GLU A 365 4.02 -8.81 8.51
C GLU A 365 4.36 -10.30 8.64
N GLU A 366 5.58 -10.60 9.07
CA GLU A 366 6.07 -11.95 9.29
C GLU A 366 5.36 -12.71 10.42
N SER A 367 4.68 -12.01 11.32
CA SER A 367 3.95 -12.65 12.44
C SER A 367 2.45 -12.81 12.15
N LYS A 368 1.94 -12.22 11.08
CA LYS A 368 0.52 -12.33 10.72
C LYS A 368 0.21 -13.73 10.16
N LEU A 369 -0.92 -14.31 10.57
CA LEU A 369 -1.42 -15.58 10.03
C LEU A 369 -1.50 -15.56 8.50
N VAL A 370 -2.02 -14.47 7.94
CA VAL A 370 -2.10 -14.20 6.50
C VAL A 370 -1.40 -12.85 6.23
N PRO A 371 -0.13 -12.87 5.76
CA PRO A 371 0.59 -11.64 5.47
C PRO A 371 -0.06 -10.82 4.36
N ASN A 372 -0.08 -9.48 4.51
CA ASN A 372 -0.63 -8.57 3.50
C ASN A 372 0.31 -8.36 2.31
N HIS A 373 1.60 -8.56 2.51
CA HIS A 373 2.60 -8.44 1.44
C HIS A 373 3.82 -9.34 1.72
N LEU A 374 4.55 -9.65 0.66
CA LEU A 374 5.76 -10.49 0.68
C LEU A 374 6.92 -9.82 -0.07
N PHE A 375 6.97 -8.48 -0.10
CA PHE A 375 8.00 -7.76 -0.85
C PHE A 375 9.41 -8.11 -0.39
N GLY A 376 10.30 -8.38 -1.36
CA GLY A 376 11.68 -8.74 -1.11
C GLY A 376 11.89 -10.13 -0.50
N LYS A 377 10.81 -10.87 -0.22
CA LYS A 377 10.85 -12.22 0.36
C LYS A 377 10.39 -13.27 -0.64
N ALA A 378 11.06 -14.39 -0.63
CA ALA A 378 10.64 -15.54 -1.41
C ALA A 378 9.47 -16.27 -0.68
N PRO A 379 8.43 -16.70 -1.40
CA PRO A 379 7.32 -17.43 -0.77
C PRO A 379 7.77 -18.81 -0.26
N ASN A 380 7.25 -19.22 0.89
CA ASN A 380 7.42 -20.57 1.43
C ASN A 380 6.53 -21.54 0.66
N PHE A 381 7.06 -22.70 0.31
CA PHE A 381 6.33 -23.72 -0.43
C PHE A 381 6.94 -25.12 -0.29
N LEU A 382 6.15 -26.14 -0.63
CA LEU A 382 6.58 -27.52 -0.87
C LEU A 382 5.95 -28.05 -2.14
N VAL A 383 6.76 -28.71 -2.97
CA VAL A 383 6.29 -29.59 -4.05
C VAL A 383 6.64 -31.02 -3.65
N LYS A 384 5.65 -31.89 -3.52
CA LYS A 384 5.83 -33.31 -3.21
C LYS A 384 5.01 -34.16 -4.15
N GLY A 385 5.66 -34.99 -4.96
CA GLY A 385 5.02 -35.86 -5.94
C GLY A 385 4.22 -35.15 -7.04
N GLY A 386 4.33 -33.81 -7.14
CA GLY A 386 3.54 -32.96 -8.02
C GLY A 386 2.45 -32.16 -7.30
N LEU A 387 2.16 -32.43 -6.02
CA LEU A 387 1.30 -31.59 -5.20
C LEU A 387 2.04 -30.31 -4.81
N VAL A 388 1.43 -29.14 -4.98
CA VAL A 388 2.03 -27.82 -4.70
C VAL A 388 1.35 -27.21 -3.49
N PHE A 389 2.11 -27.00 -2.43
CA PHE A 389 1.64 -26.41 -1.18
C PHE A 389 2.29 -25.07 -0.95
N GLN A 390 1.53 -24.08 -0.46
CA GLN A 390 2.02 -22.74 -0.14
C GLN A 390 1.39 -22.22 1.15
N GLU A 391 2.01 -21.22 1.76
CA GLU A 391 1.40 -20.44 2.82
C GLU A 391 0.38 -19.47 2.22
N LEU A 392 -0.80 -19.37 2.85
CA LEU A 392 -1.81 -18.38 2.47
C LEU A 392 -1.26 -16.97 2.73
N SER A 393 -1.37 -16.13 1.71
CA SER A 393 -1.03 -14.72 1.79
C SER A 393 -2.07 -13.89 1.02
N ARG A 394 -2.19 -12.62 1.32
CA ARG A 394 -3.08 -11.74 0.58
C ARG A 394 -2.74 -11.65 -0.92
N PRO A 395 -1.47 -11.55 -1.35
CA PRO A 395 -1.13 -11.63 -2.78
C PRO A 395 -1.64 -12.90 -3.47
N LEU A 396 -1.69 -14.04 -2.76
CA LEU A 396 -2.29 -15.26 -3.31
C LEU A 396 -3.81 -15.13 -3.48
N LEU A 397 -4.51 -14.48 -2.54
CA LEU A 397 -5.94 -14.16 -2.68
C LEU A 397 -6.20 -13.15 -3.81
N GLU A 398 -5.39 -12.11 -3.93
CA GLU A 398 -5.48 -11.13 -5.01
C GLU A 398 -5.24 -11.76 -6.40
N GLY A 399 -4.55 -12.88 -6.47
CA GLY A 399 -4.41 -13.71 -7.67
C GLY A 399 -5.72 -14.27 -8.23
N PHE A 400 -6.84 -14.23 -7.49
CA PHE A 400 -8.17 -14.56 -8.00
C PHE A 400 -8.80 -13.44 -8.85
N GLY A 401 -8.12 -12.30 -9.03
CA GLY A 401 -8.51 -11.18 -9.89
C GLY A 401 -8.97 -9.94 -9.12
N GLU A 402 -9.40 -8.90 -9.83
CA GLU A 402 -9.80 -7.61 -9.24
C GLU A 402 -10.91 -7.75 -8.17
N ASP A 403 -11.86 -8.67 -8.40
CA ASP A 403 -12.97 -8.96 -7.48
C ASP A 403 -12.66 -10.14 -6.53
N TRP A 404 -11.40 -10.33 -6.13
CA TRP A 404 -10.99 -11.50 -5.35
C TRP A 404 -11.79 -11.70 -4.05
N GLN A 405 -12.25 -10.63 -3.39
CA GLN A 405 -13.08 -10.72 -2.17
C GLN A 405 -14.40 -11.48 -2.39
N THR A 406 -14.86 -11.58 -3.65
CA THR A 406 -16.08 -12.32 -4.02
C THR A 406 -15.78 -13.61 -4.77
N ARG A 407 -14.56 -13.78 -5.26
CA ARG A 407 -14.15 -14.94 -6.11
C ARG A 407 -13.29 -15.96 -5.37
N ALA A 408 -12.50 -15.52 -4.39
CA ALA A 408 -11.68 -16.45 -3.61
C ALA A 408 -12.57 -17.37 -2.78
N PRO A 409 -12.12 -18.60 -2.51
CA PRO A 409 -12.85 -19.54 -1.65
C PRO A 409 -13.14 -18.96 -0.27
N LEU A 410 -14.37 -19.18 0.23
CA LEU A 410 -14.85 -18.59 1.48
C LEU A 410 -14.01 -18.99 2.71
N ASN A 411 -13.48 -20.21 2.73
CA ASN A 411 -12.61 -20.68 3.81
C ASN A 411 -11.27 -19.91 3.86
N LEU A 412 -10.75 -19.50 2.70
CA LEU A 412 -9.53 -18.68 2.63
C LEU A 412 -9.80 -17.23 3.02
N LEU A 413 -10.96 -16.70 2.65
CA LEU A 413 -11.41 -15.36 3.07
C LEU A 413 -11.70 -15.34 4.58
N ASP A 414 -12.29 -16.39 5.14
CA ASP A 414 -12.52 -16.51 6.58
C ASP A 414 -11.20 -16.48 7.37
N ALA A 415 -10.15 -17.13 6.87
CA ALA A 415 -8.83 -17.09 7.50
C ALA A 415 -8.18 -15.69 7.48
N LEU A 416 -8.44 -14.88 6.44
CA LEU A 416 -7.99 -13.49 6.36
C LEU A 416 -8.78 -12.57 7.30
N GLU A 417 -10.11 -12.69 7.30
CA GLU A 417 -11.01 -11.78 8.00
C GLU A 417 -11.19 -12.11 9.49
N ASN A 418 -11.02 -13.40 9.87
CA ASN A 418 -11.19 -13.89 11.22
C ASN A 418 -9.97 -14.72 11.68
N PRO A 419 -8.76 -14.16 11.66
CA PRO A 419 -7.53 -14.90 11.97
C PRO A 419 -7.56 -15.50 13.38
N GLU A 420 -8.29 -14.90 14.32
CA GLU A 420 -8.40 -15.39 15.71
C GLU A 420 -8.98 -16.82 15.84
N LYS A 421 -9.68 -17.31 14.82
CA LYS A 421 -10.18 -18.69 14.79
C LYS A 421 -9.08 -19.72 14.55
N TYR A 422 -7.96 -19.29 13.97
CA TYR A 422 -6.87 -20.14 13.50
C TYR A 422 -5.57 -19.94 14.27
N GLU A 423 -5.31 -18.75 14.84
CA GLU A 423 -4.06 -18.37 15.51
C GLU A 423 -3.70 -19.21 16.75
N GLU A 424 -4.65 -19.92 17.35
CA GLU A 424 -4.36 -20.84 18.47
C GLU A 424 -3.69 -22.14 18.00
N SER A 425 -4.03 -22.60 16.79
CA SER A 425 -3.56 -23.87 16.23
C SER A 425 -2.44 -23.69 15.22
N SER A 426 -2.32 -22.52 14.59
CA SER A 426 -1.45 -22.30 13.45
C SER A 426 -0.81 -20.92 13.46
N ASP A 427 0.47 -20.84 13.10
CA ASP A 427 1.16 -19.56 12.82
C ASP A 427 0.96 -19.14 11.36
N ARG A 428 0.69 -20.11 10.49
CA ARG A 428 0.43 -19.95 9.04
C ARG A 428 -0.63 -20.94 8.57
N ILE A 429 -1.40 -20.54 7.58
CA ILE A 429 -2.33 -21.44 6.87
C ILE A 429 -1.61 -22.05 5.68
N ILE A 430 -1.47 -23.36 5.64
CA ILE A 430 -0.90 -24.10 4.51
C ILE A 430 -2.05 -24.60 3.63
N LEU A 431 -1.93 -24.38 2.31
CA LEU A 431 -2.92 -24.86 1.36
C LEU A 431 -2.29 -25.59 0.17
N LEU A 432 -3.00 -26.58 -0.36
CA LEU A 432 -2.76 -27.15 -1.66
C LEU A 432 -3.23 -26.10 -2.71
N THR A 433 -2.29 -25.41 -3.36
CA THR A 433 -2.61 -24.37 -4.35
C THR A 433 -2.85 -24.93 -5.74
N GLY A 434 -2.27 -26.07 -6.05
CA GLY A 434 -2.43 -26.74 -7.34
C GLY A 434 -1.75 -28.11 -7.40
N VAL A 435 -1.98 -28.79 -8.51
CA VAL A 435 -1.42 -30.12 -8.76
C VAL A 435 -0.76 -30.11 -10.13
N ILE A 436 0.52 -30.49 -10.18
CA ILE A 436 1.25 -30.81 -11.41
C ILE A 436 0.85 -32.25 -11.77
N PRO A 437 0.29 -32.50 -12.98
CA PRO A 437 -0.06 -33.86 -13.38
C PRO A 437 1.18 -34.73 -13.49
N THR A 438 1.23 -35.81 -12.68
CA THR A 438 2.32 -36.77 -12.59
C THR A 438 1.73 -38.17 -12.33
N PRO A 439 2.51 -39.25 -12.46
CA PRO A 439 2.03 -40.58 -12.06
C PRO A 439 1.60 -40.66 -10.59
N ALA A 440 2.17 -39.84 -9.70
CA ALA A 440 1.84 -39.83 -8.26
C ALA A 440 0.55 -39.07 -7.94
N THR A 441 0.02 -38.26 -8.88
CA THR A 441 -1.15 -37.38 -8.66
C THR A 441 -2.39 -37.78 -9.45
N VAL A 442 -2.41 -38.98 -10.03
CA VAL A 442 -3.55 -39.46 -10.82
C VAL A 442 -4.81 -39.49 -9.94
N GLY A 443 -5.85 -38.81 -10.42
CA GLY A 443 -7.13 -38.63 -9.71
C GLY A 443 -7.21 -37.43 -8.79
N TYR A 444 -6.10 -36.67 -8.61
CA TYR A 444 -6.03 -35.47 -7.78
C TYR A 444 -5.83 -34.18 -8.60
N GLU A 445 -5.78 -34.25 -9.93
CA GLU A 445 -5.37 -33.17 -10.83
C GLU A 445 -6.25 -31.91 -10.75
N SER A 446 -7.50 -32.06 -10.34
CA SER A 446 -8.46 -30.96 -10.20
C SER A 446 -8.43 -30.31 -8.81
N LEU A 447 -7.75 -30.90 -7.85
CA LEU A 447 -7.72 -30.40 -6.47
C LEU A 447 -6.89 -29.12 -6.35
N ARG A 448 -7.44 -28.11 -5.68
CA ARG A 448 -6.79 -26.83 -5.43
C ARG A 448 -7.49 -26.04 -4.34
N ASN A 449 -6.78 -25.09 -3.73
CA ASN A 449 -7.29 -24.15 -2.74
C ASN A 449 -7.87 -24.83 -1.47
N LEU A 450 -7.25 -25.93 -1.07
CA LEU A 450 -7.65 -26.74 0.08
C LEU A 450 -6.70 -26.49 1.26
N ILE A 451 -7.23 -26.11 2.41
CA ILE A 451 -6.44 -25.92 3.63
C ILE A 451 -6.05 -27.28 4.18
N VAL A 452 -4.74 -27.50 4.36
CA VAL A 452 -4.21 -28.71 4.96
C VAL A 452 -4.27 -28.62 6.48
N THR A 453 -4.75 -29.66 7.13
CA THR A 453 -4.88 -29.73 8.60
C THR A 453 -3.86 -30.66 9.25
N LYS A 454 -3.56 -31.79 8.60
CA LYS A 454 -2.58 -32.76 9.10
C LYS A 454 -1.84 -33.46 7.96
N VAL A 455 -0.64 -33.94 8.27
CA VAL A 455 0.14 -34.87 7.45
C VAL A 455 0.53 -36.04 8.33
N ASN A 456 0.25 -37.29 7.89
CA ASN A 456 0.53 -38.52 8.63
C ASN A 456 -0.04 -38.47 10.06
N GLY A 457 -1.25 -37.91 10.23
CA GLY A 457 -1.91 -37.71 11.52
C GLY A 457 -1.31 -36.61 12.40
N LYS A 458 -0.24 -35.90 11.97
CA LYS A 458 0.43 -34.85 12.72
C LYS A 458 -0.06 -33.47 12.28
N ALA A 459 -0.45 -32.64 13.23
CA ALA A 459 -0.71 -31.22 13.01
C ALA A 459 0.63 -30.43 12.97
N PHE A 460 0.63 -29.31 12.31
CA PHE A 460 1.78 -28.42 12.14
C PHE A 460 1.34 -26.96 12.29
N LYS A 461 2.29 -26.05 12.51
CA LYS A 461 1.97 -24.62 12.69
C LYS A 461 2.36 -23.74 11.51
N ASN A 462 3.36 -24.15 10.73
CA ASN A 462 3.96 -23.38 9.64
C ASN A 462 4.54 -24.33 8.59
N MET A 463 5.12 -23.77 7.52
CA MET A 463 5.71 -24.53 6.41
C MET A 463 6.86 -25.46 6.87
N GLN A 464 7.68 -25.02 7.82
CA GLN A 464 8.78 -25.85 8.33
C GLN A 464 8.24 -27.11 9.03
N GLY A 465 7.25 -26.95 9.91
CA GLY A 465 6.59 -28.08 10.58
C GLY A 465 5.82 -28.97 9.59
N PHE A 466 5.23 -28.38 8.55
CA PHE A 466 4.56 -29.10 7.47
C PHE A 466 5.53 -30.01 6.70
N ILE A 467 6.70 -29.49 6.29
CA ILE A 467 7.73 -30.28 5.60
C ILE A 467 8.25 -31.40 6.51
N ALA A 468 8.55 -31.09 7.78
CA ALA A 468 9.01 -32.09 8.75
C ALA A 468 8.01 -33.23 8.97
N ALA A 469 6.71 -32.99 8.83
CA ALA A 469 5.69 -34.03 8.97
C ALA A 469 5.70 -35.09 7.85
N PHE A 470 6.32 -34.79 6.70
CA PHE A 470 6.61 -35.77 5.64
C PHE A 470 7.88 -36.57 5.94
N GLU A 471 8.88 -35.94 6.53
CA GLU A 471 10.19 -36.56 6.77
C GLU A 471 10.20 -37.48 8.01
N ASP A 472 9.38 -37.16 9.00
CA ASP A 472 9.31 -37.88 10.29
C ASP A 472 8.72 -39.27 10.14
N ASN A 473 9.55 -40.34 10.35
CA ASN A 473 9.15 -41.74 10.19
C ASN A 473 8.44 -42.01 8.87
N ALA A 474 9.05 -41.55 7.75
CA ALA A 474 8.46 -41.60 6.42
C ALA A 474 7.70 -42.92 6.17
N PRO A 475 6.36 -42.91 6.14
CA PRO A 475 5.57 -44.12 5.89
C PRO A 475 5.66 -44.47 4.39
N THR A 476 5.30 -45.69 4.04
CA THR A 476 5.21 -46.09 2.62
C THR A 476 4.15 -45.26 1.88
N ILE A 477 3.11 -44.84 2.57
CA ILE A 477 2.03 -43.98 2.02
C ILE A 477 1.82 -42.82 2.98
N HIS A 478 1.99 -41.61 2.50
CA HIS A 478 1.63 -40.40 3.21
C HIS A 478 0.13 -40.15 3.16
N SER A 479 -0.45 -39.76 4.28
CA SER A 479 -1.83 -39.30 4.39
C SER A 479 -1.85 -37.77 4.59
N ILE A 480 -2.55 -37.07 3.74
CA ILE A 480 -2.70 -35.60 3.79
C ILE A 480 -4.18 -35.30 4.03
N GLU A 481 -4.50 -34.72 5.18
CA GLU A 481 -5.86 -34.39 5.61
C GLU A 481 -6.13 -32.90 5.39
N PHE A 482 -7.35 -32.57 5.00
CA PHE A 482 -7.79 -31.19 4.71
C PHE A 482 -8.89 -30.77 5.68
N ASN A 483 -9.24 -29.49 5.67
CA ASN A 483 -10.38 -28.95 6.42
C ASN A 483 -11.75 -29.47 5.89
N ASP A 484 -11.79 -30.07 4.71
CA ASP A 484 -12.90 -30.87 4.24
C ASP A 484 -12.70 -32.31 4.76
N GLU A 485 -13.47 -32.69 5.77
CA GLU A 485 -13.35 -33.98 6.47
C GLU A 485 -13.54 -35.20 5.56
N ASN A 486 -14.14 -35.02 4.38
CA ASN A 486 -14.38 -36.08 3.41
C ASN A 486 -13.22 -36.28 2.43
N LEU A 487 -12.19 -35.45 2.50
CA LEU A 487 -11.09 -35.49 1.55
C LEU A 487 -9.76 -35.81 2.25
N THR A 488 -9.13 -36.87 1.76
CA THR A 488 -7.76 -37.26 2.14
C THR A 488 -7.01 -37.64 0.88
N ILE A 489 -5.80 -37.08 0.69
CA ILE A 489 -4.88 -37.55 -0.34
C ILE A 489 -3.95 -38.60 0.27
N ASN A 490 -3.84 -39.74 -0.41
CA ASN A 490 -2.86 -40.78 -0.10
C ASN A 490 -1.77 -40.75 -1.16
N LEU A 491 -0.53 -40.47 -0.76
CA LEU A 491 0.61 -40.30 -1.65
C LEU A 491 1.65 -41.36 -1.37
N ASP A 492 1.94 -42.19 -2.35
CA ASP A 492 3.02 -43.20 -2.25
C ASP A 492 4.38 -42.51 -2.19
N GLU A 493 5.20 -42.89 -1.19
CA GLU A 493 6.51 -42.23 -0.95
C GLU A 493 7.53 -42.54 -2.04
N GLU A 494 7.66 -43.77 -2.48
CA GLU A 494 8.63 -44.17 -3.50
C GLU A 494 8.31 -43.48 -4.84
N MET A 495 7.03 -43.55 -5.23
CA MET A 495 6.58 -42.90 -6.48
C MET A 495 6.72 -41.36 -6.40
N SER A 496 6.34 -40.74 -5.30
CA SER A 496 6.43 -39.29 -5.15
C SER A 496 7.88 -38.82 -5.14
N SER A 497 8.79 -39.52 -4.48
CA SER A 497 10.22 -39.19 -4.47
C SER A 497 10.89 -39.39 -5.84
N ALA A 498 10.46 -40.39 -6.61
CA ALA A 498 10.89 -40.57 -8.00
C ALA A 498 10.42 -39.40 -8.89
N VAL A 499 9.17 -38.96 -8.71
CA VAL A 499 8.59 -37.81 -9.41
C VAL A 499 9.32 -36.52 -9.02
N ASP A 500 9.60 -36.28 -7.75
CA ASP A 500 10.33 -35.13 -7.24
C ASP A 500 11.70 -35.00 -7.94
N SER A 501 12.43 -36.13 -8.07
CA SER A 501 13.69 -36.20 -8.78
C SER A 501 13.54 -35.86 -10.28
N GLN A 502 12.47 -36.32 -10.91
CA GLN A 502 12.17 -35.99 -12.32
C GLN A 502 11.82 -34.51 -12.51
N LEU A 503 11.06 -33.90 -11.57
CA LEU A 503 10.72 -32.49 -11.64
C LEU A 503 11.97 -31.60 -11.56
N LEU A 504 12.93 -31.93 -10.67
CA LEU A 504 14.23 -31.25 -10.61
C LEU A 504 15.00 -31.38 -11.94
N GLN A 505 15.04 -32.57 -12.54
CA GLN A 505 15.69 -32.79 -13.83
C GLN A 505 15.02 -32.03 -14.99
N ARG A 506 13.72 -31.79 -14.90
CA ARG A 506 12.95 -31.01 -15.89
C ARG A 506 13.03 -29.50 -15.70
N GLY A 507 13.79 -29.03 -14.71
CA GLY A 507 14.08 -27.60 -14.53
C GLY A 507 13.37 -26.94 -13.35
N LEU A 508 12.66 -27.68 -12.49
CA LEU A 508 12.23 -27.16 -11.21
C LEU A 508 13.49 -26.88 -10.36
N ASN A 509 13.74 -25.64 -10.00
CA ASN A 509 15.01 -25.26 -9.36
C ASN A 509 15.14 -25.72 -7.90
N ARG A 510 14.02 -25.96 -7.22
CA ARG A 510 13.92 -26.51 -5.85
C ARG A 510 12.52 -27.05 -5.56
N LEU A 511 12.43 -28.02 -4.65
CA LEU A 511 11.16 -28.64 -4.25
C LEU A 511 10.52 -27.94 -3.04
N SER A 512 11.31 -27.25 -2.23
CA SER A 512 10.79 -26.59 -1.02
C SER A 512 11.55 -25.33 -0.66
N ARG A 513 10.86 -24.50 0.12
CA ARG A 513 11.43 -23.36 0.86
C ARG A 513 10.61 -23.18 2.14
N ALA A 514 11.32 -23.02 3.27
CA ALA A 514 10.75 -22.74 4.58
C ALA A 514 11.75 -21.86 5.37
N GLU A 515 11.78 -20.57 5.02
CA GLU A 515 12.70 -19.56 5.60
C GLU A 515 11.93 -18.59 6.49
#